data_b8058ee157b87c64bbad821227bbab7c
#
_entry.id   b8058ee157b87c64bbad821227bbab7c
#
_cell.length_a   1.000
_cell.length_b   1.000
_cell.length_c   1.000
_cell.angle_alpha   90.00
_cell.angle_beta   90.00
_cell.angle_gamma   90.00
#
_symmetry.space_group_name_H-M   'P 1'
#
loop_
_entity.id
_entity.type
_entity.pdbx_description
1 polymer ?
#
loop_
_entity_poly.entity_id
_entity_poly.type
_entity_poly.pdbx_seq_one_letter_code
_entity_poly.pdbx_strand_id
1 'polypeptide(L)'
;KIVCKLINEEANQQFLQDKPYSKLEDLAVVYQILMDKTGEGTATITITDNLMDGYGITLEELHDQALQNMDTLQPHSFKGMNETVAEMIAVDIAREQNVGMDEAKEMAMQMMSDIPDTMYVLTNDTKVNGAAAILNDDIRQEIAEKVGDFYMLPSSIHETLIIPKDAGMEFKELEQMV
;
A
#
# COMPACT_ATOMS: atom_id res chain seq x y z
N LYS A 1 13.45 -4.35 13.08
CA LYS A 1 12.39 -4.50 12.04
C LYS A 1 11.68 -3.15 11.89
N ILE A 2 12.31 -2.23 11.15
CA ILE A 2 11.76 -0.88 10.91
C ILE A 2 11.11 -0.90 9.53
N VAL A 3 9.94 -0.26 9.39
CA VAL A 3 9.19 -0.14 8.14
C VAL A 3 8.63 1.27 8.00
N CYS A 4 8.24 1.64 6.78
CA CYS A 4 7.59 2.91 6.48
C CYS A 4 6.07 2.81 6.63
N LYS A 5 5.46 3.97 6.94
CA LYS A 5 4.02 4.21 6.85
C LYS A 5 3.80 5.57 6.20
N LEU A 6 2.89 5.65 5.25
CA LEU A 6 2.45 6.91 4.63
C LEU A 6 1.24 7.47 5.36
N ILE A 7 1.28 8.79 5.62
CA ILE A 7 0.15 9.55 6.15
C ILE A 7 0.08 10.91 5.44
N ASN A 8 -1.09 11.52 5.41
CA ASN A 8 -1.23 12.90 4.92
C ASN A 8 -0.52 13.86 5.88
N GLU A 9 0.38 14.71 5.36
CA GLU A 9 1.20 15.62 6.18
C GLU A 9 0.33 16.68 6.87
N GLU A 10 -0.54 17.36 6.12
CA GLU A 10 -1.35 18.46 6.63
C GLU A 10 -2.33 18.00 7.72
N ALA A 11 -3.01 16.88 7.49
CA ALA A 11 -3.96 16.31 8.43
C ALA A 11 -3.31 15.76 9.72
N ASN A 12 -2.00 15.52 9.72
CA ASN A 12 -1.27 14.89 10.82
C ASN A 12 -0.18 15.77 11.44
N GLN A 13 -0.19 17.09 11.25
CA GLN A 13 0.86 18.00 11.75
C GLN A 13 1.11 17.87 13.25
N GLN A 14 0.07 17.72 14.06
CA GLN A 14 0.23 17.54 15.51
C GLN A 14 0.91 16.21 15.85
N PHE A 15 0.60 15.15 15.14
CA PHE A 15 1.23 13.83 15.31
C PHE A 15 2.70 13.86 14.91
N LEU A 16 3.08 14.67 13.91
CA LEU A 16 4.43 14.75 13.35
C LEU A 16 5.41 15.60 14.19
N GLN A 17 4.94 16.36 15.20
CA GLN A 17 5.75 17.33 15.94
C GLN A 17 7.02 16.75 16.62
N ASP A 18 6.99 15.46 16.97
CA ASP A 18 8.08 14.77 17.68
C ASP A 18 8.53 13.50 16.95
N LYS A 19 8.32 13.45 15.63
CA LYS A 19 8.63 12.27 14.83
C LYS A 19 9.49 12.61 13.63
N PRO A 20 10.56 11.84 13.40
CA PRO A 20 11.31 11.96 12.17
C PRO A 20 10.43 11.51 11.00
N TYR A 21 10.39 12.32 9.95
CA TYR A 21 9.66 11.96 8.74
C TYR A 21 10.35 12.51 7.49
N SER A 22 10.18 11.82 6.37
CA SER A 22 10.53 12.29 5.03
C SER A 22 9.26 12.70 4.30
N LYS A 23 9.40 13.50 3.24
CA LYS A 23 8.26 13.95 2.43
C LYS A 23 8.20 13.23 1.10
N LEU A 24 6.97 12.89 0.69
CA LEU A 24 6.63 12.50 -0.67
C LEU A 24 5.40 13.33 -1.07
N GLU A 25 5.62 14.38 -1.86
CA GLU A 25 4.59 15.38 -2.24
C GLU A 25 3.88 15.93 -0.98
N ASP A 26 2.59 15.71 -0.82
CA ASP A 26 1.75 16.10 0.32
C ASP A 26 1.68 15.04 1.43
N LEU A 27 2.47 13.99 1.31
CA LEU A 27 2.51 12.89 2.27
C LEU A 27 3.76 12.96 3.15
N ALA A 28 3.61 12.50 4.39
CA ALA A 28 4.69 12.25 5.32
C ALA A 28 4.97 10.74 5.41
N VAL A 29 6.24 10.38 5.25
CA VAL A 29 6.75 9.02 5.47
C VAL A 29 7.23 8.95 6.90
N VAL A 30 6.49 8.25 7.76
CA VAL A 30 6.87 7.99 9.15
C VAL A 30 7.38 6.56 9.32
N TYR A 31 8.15 6.31 10.36
CA TYR A 31 8.84 5.05 10.57
C TYR A 31 8.31 4.33 11.79
N GLN A 32 8.14 3.01 11.65
CA GLN A 32 7.58 2.17 12.70
C GLN A 32 8.45 0.94 12.94
N ILE A 33 8.59 0.57 14.19
CA ILE A 33 9.18 -0.71 14.58
C ILE A 33 8.04 -1.74 14.56
N LEU A 34 8.17 -2.76 13.70
CA LEU A 34 7.28 -3.93 13.74
C LEU A 34 7.62 -4.76 14.98
N MET A 35 6.65 -4.89 15.85
CA MET A 35 6.65 -5.88 16.93
C MET A 35 6.22 -7.24 16.39
N ASP A 36 6.29 -8.28 17.20
CA ASP A 36 5.88 -9.60 16.74
C ASP A 36 4.38 -9.63 16.37
N LYS A 37 4.06 -10.37 15.31
CA LYS A 37 2.67 -10.63 14.90
C LYS A 37 2.01 -11.45 16.02
N THR A 38 1.02 -10.86 16.67
CA THR A 38 0.11 -11.60 17.54
C THR A 38 -1.04 -12.14 16.70
N GLY A 39 -1.73 -13.18 17.13
CA GLY A 39 -2.86 -13.76 16.40
C GLY A 39 -4.02 -12.79 16.14
N GLU A 40 -4.00 -11.60 16.76
CA GLU A 40 -5.02 -10.55 16.65
C GLU A 40 -4.58 -9.33 15.82
N GLY A 41 -3.34 -9.32 15.28
CA GLY A 41 -2.84 -8.22 14.45
C GLY A 41 -1.33 -7.96 14.56
N THR A 42 -0.89 -6.88 13.93
CA THR A 42 0.50 -6.42 13.98
C THR A 42 0.61 -5.22 14.91
N ALA A 43 1.34 -5.37 16.02
CA ALA A 43 1.66 -4.26 16.90
C ALA A 43 2.85 -3.47 16.30
N THR A 44 2.77 -2.14 16.35
CA THR A 44 3.84 -1.25 15.89
C THR A 44 4.13 -0.16 16.91
N ILE A 45 5.39 0.31 16.94
CA ILE A 45 5.80 1.47 17.70
C ILE A 45 6.31 2.53 16.70
N THR A 46 5.69 3.70 16.68
CA THR A 46 6.18 4.80 15.83
C THR A 46 7.46 5.37 16.42
N ILE A 47 8.49 5.54 15.57
CA ILE A 47 9.77 6.12 15.96
C ILE A 47 9.59 7.62 16.22
N THR A 48 10.08 8.10 17.37
CA THR A 48 10.14 9.51 17.74
C THR A 48 11.55 10.06 17.53
N ASP A 49 11.68 11.39 17.49
CA ASP A 49 13.00 12.05 17.44
C ASP A 49 13.93 11.58 18.56
N ASN A 50 13.41 11.52 19.79
CA ASN A 50 14.18 11.02 20.94
C ASN A 50 14.64 9.56 20.76
N LEU A 51 13.81 8.72 20.13
CA LEU A 51 14.18 7.33 19.90
C LEU A 51 15.24 7.22 18.81
N MET A 52 15.12 8.01 17.73
CA MET A 52 16.11 8.09 16.66
C MET A 52 17.47 8.60 17.19
N ASP A 53 17.46 9.67 17.99
CA ASP A 53 18.65 10.21 18.66
C ASP A 53 19.31 9.18 19.57
N GLY A 54 18.49 8.42 20.31
CA GLY A 54 18.97 7.34 21.19
C GLY A 54 19.66 6.20 20.43
N TYR A 55 19.30 5.96 19.18
CA TYR A 55 19.99 5.01 18.30
C TYR A 55 21.23 5.60 17.64
N GLY A 56 21.39 6.91 17.62
CA GLY A 56 22.51 7.62 17.00
C GLY A 56 22.54 7.48 15.48
N ILE A 57 21.39 7.39 14.83
CA ILE A 57 21.23 7.26 13.38
C ILE A 57 20.63 8.54 12.78
N THR A 58 20.93 8.79 11.51
CA THR A 58 20.34 9.90 10.76
C THR A 58 18.96 9.51 10.18
N LEU A 59 18.19 10.50 9.74
CA LEU A 59 16.92 10.29 9.05
C LEU A 59 17.12 9.50 7.73
N GLU A 60 18.20 9.77 7.01
CA GLU A 60 18.55 9.08 5.77
C GLU A 60 18.82 7.58 6.03
N GLU A 61 19.67 7.27 7.01
CA GLU A 61 19.95 5.88 7.41
C GLU A 61 18.68 5.15 7.88
N LEU A 62 17.80 5.85 8.60
CA LEU A 62 16.52 5.32 9.05
C LEU A 62 15.60 4.99 7.85
N HIS A 63 15.54 5.90 6.87
CA HIS A 63 14.75 5.75 5.66
C HIS A 63 15.22 4.57 4.81
N ASP A 64 16.51 4.54 4.50
CA ASP A 64 17.10 3.47 3.68
C ASP A 64 16.91 2.10 4.31
N GLN A 65 17.14 2.01 5.63
CA GLN A 65 16.94 0.76 6.35
C GLN A 65 15.47 0.32 6.36
N ALA A 66 14.54 1.27 6.48
CA ALA A 66 13.11 0.98 6.44
C ALA A 66 12.68 0.44 5.07
N LEU A 67 13.14 1.07 3.98
CA LEU A 67 12.85 0.61 2.61
C LEU A 67 13.39 -0.80 2.37
N GLN A 68 14.66 -1.07 2.71
CA GLN A 68 15.25 -2.42 2.57
C GLN A 68 14.49 -3.49 3.34
N ASN A 69 14.00 -3.15 4.53
CA ASN A 69 13.24 -4.09 5.35
C ASN A 69 11.86 -4.40 4.75
N MET A 70 11.24 -3.44 4.05
CA MET A 70 9.88 -3.61 3.53
C MET A 70 9.81 -4.75 2.51
N ASP A 71 10.80 -4.92 1.65
CA ASP A 71 10.84 -5.98 0.64
C ASP A 71 10.71 -7.38 1.28
N THR A 72 11.29 -7.56 2.45
CA THR A 72 11.27 -8.86 3.15
C THR A 72 10.12 -8.98 4.15
N LEU A 73 9.81 -7.89 4.88
CA LEU A 73 8.85 -7.92 5.98
C LEU A 73 7.41 -7.67 5.54
N GLN A 74 7.25 -6.95 4.43
CA GLN A 74 5.96 -6.53 3.89
C GLN A 74 5.99 -6.60 2.34
N PRO A 75 6.19 -7.79 1.75
CA PRO A 75 6.21 -7.94 0.29
C PRO A 75 5.00 -7.26 -0.34
N HIS A 76 5.25 -6.53 -1.42
CA HIS A 76 4.18 -5.82 -2.10
C HIS A 76 3.25 -6.75 -2.88
N SER A 77 2.04 -6.27 -3.12
CA SER A 77 1.04 -6.89 -3.99
C SER A 77 0.50 -5.83 -4.93
N PHE A 78 0.62 -6.08 -6.23
CA PHE A 78 0.12 -5.20 -7.28
C PHE A 78 -0.84 -5.96 -8.18
N LYS A 79 -2.14 -5.64 -8.10
CA LYS A 79 -3.23 -6.36 -8.77
C LYS A 79 -4.18 -5.42 -9.48
N GLY A 80 -4.80 -5.91 -10.56
CA GLY A 80 -5.94 -5.23 -11.16
C GLY A 80 -7.11 -5.10 -10.19
N MET A 81 -7.93 -4.07 -10.38
CA MET A 81 -9.14 -3.89 -9.56
C MET A 81 -10.10 -5.07 -9.72
N ASN A 82 -10.22 -5.63 -10.94
CA ASN A 82 -11.06 -6.78 -11.20
C ASN A 82 -10.61 -8.01 -10.40
N GLU A 83 -9.31 -8.28 -10.34
CA GLU A 83 -8.76 -9.36 -9.51
C GLU A 83 -9.05 -9.13 -8.04
N THR A 84 -8.87 -7.89 -7.56
CA THR A 84 -9.12 -7.52 -6.16
C THR A 84 -10.59 -7.73 -5.79
N VAL A 85 -11.51 -7.29 -6.66
CA VAL A 85 -12.95 -7.47 -6.46
C VAL A 85 -13.33 -8.96 -6.55
N ALA A 86 -12.75 -9.70 -7.50
CA ALA A 86 -12.99 -11.14 -7.62
C ALA A 86 -12.55 -11.90 -6.36
N GLU A 87 -11.42 -11.56 -5.76
CA GLU A 87 -10.99 -12.14 -4.49
C GLU A 87 -11.97 -11.88 -3.33
N MET A 88 -12.57 -10.69 -3.30
CA MET A 88 -13.59 -10.36 -2.30
C MET A 88 -14.88 -11.17 -2.51
N ILE A 89 -15.37 -11.25 -3.75
CA ILE A 89 -16.58 -11.99 -4.12
C ILE A 89 -16.37 -13.50 -3.92
N ALA A 90 -15.17 -14.02 -4.18
CA ALA A 90 -14.86 -15.45 -4.04
C ALA A 90 -15.15 -15.97 -2.62
N VAL A 91 -14.95 -15.14 -1.58
CA VAL A 91 -15.27 -15.53 -0.19
C VAL A 91 -16.74 -15.83 -0.02
N ASP A 92 -17.61 -15.01 -0.61
CA ASP A 92 -19.06 -15.21 -0.55
C ASP A 92 -19.50 -16.40 -1.41
N ILE A 93 -18.95 -16.54 -2.62
CA ILE A 93 -19.21 -17.70 -3.51
C ILE A 93 -18.83 -19.01 -2.80
N ALA A 94 -17.62 -19.07 -2.21
CA ALA A 94 -17.14 -20.27 -1.51
C ALA A 94 -18.11 -20.68 -0.40
N ARG A 95 -18.61 -19.70 0.36
CA ARG A 95 -19.54 -19.93 1.47
C ARG A 95 -20.94 -20.34 0.98
N GLU A 96 -21.49 -19.63 -0.01
CA GLU A 96 -22.86 -19.86 -0.48
C GLU A 96 -23.01 -21.13 -1.32
N GLN A 97 -22.01 -21.44 -2.14
CA GLN A 97 -22.04 -22.60 -3.04
C GLN A 97 -21.33 -23.83 -2.44
N ASN A 98 -20.71 -23.68 -1.26
CA ASN A 98 -19.96 -24.73 -0.57
C ASN A 98 -18.87 -25.35 -1.47
N VAL A 99 -18.14 -24.51 -2.20
CA VAL A 99 -17.00 -24.87 -3.07
C VAL A 99 -15.68 -24.45 -2.44
N GLY A 100 -14.57 -24.99 -2.96
CA GLY A 100 -13.23 -24.58 -2.53
C GLY A 100 -12.91 -23.11 -2.91
N MET A 101 -12.00 -22.48 -2.18
CA MET A 101 -11.62 -21.08 -2.43
C MET A 101 -11.03 -20.87 -3.84
N ASP A 102 -10.26 -21.83 -4.34
CA ASP A 102 -9.66 -21.74 -5.67
C ASP A 102 -10.73 -21.79 -6.77
N GLU A 103 -11.70 -22.69 -6.64
CA GLU A 103 -12.85 -22.78 -7.56
C GLU A 103 -13.71 -21.51 -7.50
N ALA A 104 -13.95 -20.99 -6.29
CA ALA A 104 -14.69 -19.75 -6.11
C ALA A 104 -13.98 -18.55 -6.74
N LYS A 105 -12.63 -18.48 -6.66
CA LYS A 105 -11.83 -17.44 -7.35
C LYS A 105 -11.93 -17.55 -8.87
N GLU A 106 -11.85 -18.74 -9.43
CA GLU A 106 -12.02 -18.94 -10.86
C GLU A 106 -13.42 -18.48 -11.34
N MET A 107 -14.46 -18.81 -10.60
CA MET A 107 -15.83 -18.36 -10.90
C MET A 107 -15.94 -16.84 -10.83
N ALA A 108 -15.38 -16.21 -9.79
CA ALA A 108 -15.38 -14.75 -9.62
C ALA A 108 -14.59 -14.06 -10.74
N MET A 109 -13.42 -14.56 -11.11
CA MET A 109 -12.62 -14.03 -12.22
C MET A 109 -13.33 -14.13 -13.57
N GLN A 110 -14.05 -15.23 -13.80
CA GLN A 110 -14.85 -15.39 -15.01
C GLN A 110 -15.96 -14.34 -15.10
N MET A 111 -16.58 -13.96 -13.98
CA MET A 111 -17.59 -12.90 -13.95
C MET A 111 -17.02 -11.52 -14.33
N MET A 112 -15.71 -11.31 -14.08
CA MET A 112 -15.00 -10.04 -14.36
C MET A 112 -14.28 -10.03 -15.73
N SER A 113 -14.25 -11.16 -16.47
CA SER A 113 -13.42 -11.35 -17.66
C SER A 113 -13.65 -10.32 -18.77
N ASP A 114 -14.86 -9.81 -18.90
CA ASP A 114 -15.25 -8.85 -19.94
C ASP A 114 -15.05 -7.39 -19.54
N ILE A 115 -14.59 -7.12 -18.32
CA ILE A 115 -14.36 -5.78 -17.79
C ILE A 115 -12.85 -5.48 -17.86
N PRO A 116 -12.41 -4.46 -18.63
CA PRO A 116 -11.00 -4.10 -18.66
C PRO A 116 -10.54 -3.51 -17.32
N ASP A 117 -9.35 -3.86 -16.88
CA ASP A 117 -8.73 -3.21 -15.73
C ASP A 117 -8.26 -1.79 -16.11
N THR A 118 -8.95 -0.78 -15.61
CA THR A 118 -8.59 0.63 -15.74
C THR A 118 -7.94 1.19 -14.48
N MET A 119 -7.85 0.39 -13.45
CA MET A 119 -7.33 0.74 -12.13
C MET A 119 -6.65 -0.47 -11.49
N TYR A 120 -5.60 -0.21 -10.73
CA TYR A 120 -4.85 -1.24 -10.00
C TYR A 120 -4.71 -0.85 -8.54
N VAL A 121 -4.56 -1.86 -7.69
CA VAL A 121 -4.34 -1.69 -6.25
C VAL A 121 -2.92 -2.12 -5.91
N LEU A 122 -2.14 -1.20 -5.37
CA LEU A 122 -0.84 -1.45 -4.78
C LEU A 122 -0.98 -1.48 -3.26
N THR A 123 -0.61 -2.59 -2.65
CA THR A 123 -0.60 -2.79 -1.21
C THR A 123 0.52 -3.75 -0.82
N ASN A 124 0.48 -4.36 0.34
CA ASN A 124 1.35 -5.45 0.75
C ASN A 124 0.54 -6.71 1.09
N ASP A 125 1.25 -7.81 1.33
CA ASP A 125 0.66 -9.13 1.64
C ASP A 125 -0.24 -9.12 2.88
N THR A 126 0.07 -8.25 3.86
CA THR A 126 -0.69 -8.13 5.10
C THR A 126 -1.87 -7.16 5.01
N LYS A 127 -1.94 -6.35 3.95
CA LYS A 127 -2.89 -5.25 3.77
C LYS A 127 -2.88 -4.22 4.91
N VAL A 128 -1.75 -4.10 5.61
CA VAL A 128 -1.54 -3.13 6.71
C VAL A 128 -0.41 -2.18 6.37
N ASN A 129 -0.70 -0.88 6.32
CA ASN A 129 0.22 0.19 5.90
C ASN A 129 0.82 -0.03 4.51
N GLY A 130 0.11 -0.75 3.63
CA GLY A 130 0.60 -1.15 2.31
C GLY A 130 0.77 -0.02 1.32
N ALA A 131 0.16 1.16 1.56
CA ALA A 131 0.38 2.34 0.72
C ALA A 131 1.86 2.71 0.62
N ALA A 132 2.66 2.41 1.65
CA ALA A 132 4.09 2.69 1.67
C ALA A 132 4.91 1.89 0.62
N ALA A 133 4.34 0.85 0.01
CA ALA A 133 5.01 0.10 -1.07
C ALA A 133 5.43 1.00 -2.25
N ILE A 134 4.69 2.08 -2.50
CA ILE A 134 5.01 3.04 -3.56
C ILE A 134 6.33 3.81 -3.34
N LEU A 135 6.89 3.78 -2.15
CA LEU A 135 8.17 4.41 -1.84
C LEU A 135 9.37 3.72 -2.50
N ASN A 136 9.24 2.44 -2.84
CA ASN A 136 10.30 1.66 -3.47
C ASN A 136 10.37 1.98 -4.98
N ASP A 137 11.55 2.41 -5.44
CA ASP A 137 11.79 2.76 -6.84
C ASP A 137 11.62 1.57 -7.79
N ASP A 138 12.07 0.38 -7.37
CA ASP A 138 11.95 -0.84 -8.17
C ASP A 138 10.48 -1.22 -8.39
N ILE A 139 9.64 -1.04 -7.38
CA ILE A 139 8.18 -1.26 -7.47
C ILE A 139 7.55 -0.25 -8.43
N ARG A 140 7.92 1.04 -8.35
CA ARG A 140 7.42 2.05 -9.29
C ARG A 140 7.83 1.75 -10.74
N GLN A 141 9.05 1.26 -10.93
CA GLN A 141 9.53 0.85 -12.25
C GLN A 141 8.74 -0.38 -12.76
N GLU A 142 8.54 -1.41 -11.95
CA GLU A 142 7.72 -2.58 -12.29
C GLU A 142 6.30 -2.18 -12.72
N ILE A 143 5.68 -1.25 -11.96
CA ILE A 143 4.37 -0.71 -12.30
C ILE A 143 4.41 0.00 -13.66
N ALA A 144 5.39 0.88 -13.87
CA ALA A 144 5.53 1.63 -15.13
C ALA A 144 5.76 0.71 -16.34
N GLU A 145 6.50 -0.37 -16.18
CA GLU A 145 6.71 -1.39 -17.23
C GLU A 145 5.39 -2.11 -17.57
N LYS A 146 4.50 -2.30 -16.61
CA LYS A 146 3.22 -3.00 -16.80
C LYS A 146 2.11 -2.11 -17.35
N VAL A 147 2.01 -0.87 -16.85
CA VAL A 147 0.86 0.02 -17.13
C VAL A 147 1.24 1.34 -17.81
N GLY A 148 2.51 1.59 -18.08
CA GLY A 148 2.99 2.86 -18.62
C GLY A 148 2.97 4.00 -17.59
N ASP A 149 2.80 5.23 -18.06
CA ASP A 149 2.62 6.39 -17.18
C ASP A 149 1.33 6.27 -16.36
N PHE A 150 1.40 6.62 -15.09
CA PHE A 150 0.27 6.46 -14.18
C PHE A 150 0.12 7.59 -13.16
N TYR A 151 -1.06 7.71 -12.60
CA TYR A 151 -1.36 8.50 -11.41
C TYR A 151 -1.32 7.60 -10.17
N MET A 152 -0.83 8.16 -9.05
CA MET A 152 -0.83 7.53 -7.74
C MET A 152 -1.87 8.24 -6.87
N LEU A 153 -2.85 7.50 -6.39
CA LEU A 153 -3.88 8.01 -5.49
C LEU A 153 -3.83 7.21 -4.18
N PRO A 154 -3.19 7.71 -3.13
CA PRO A 154 -3.21 7.08 -1.82
C PRO A 154 -4.63 7.15 -1.23
N SER A 155 -5.44 6.13 -1.48
CA SER A 155 -6.83 6.07 -1.03
C SER A 155 -6.93 5.84 0.48
N SER A 156 -5.91 5.23 1.06
CA SER A 156 -5.80 5.00 2.50
C SER A 156 -4.34 4.78 2.90
N ILE A 157 -4.08 4.65 4.20
CA ILE A 157 -2.75 4.22 4.68
C ILE A 157 -2.43 2.76 4.29
N HIS A 158 -3.42 2.00 3.85
CA HIS A 158 -3.29 0.57 3.56
C HIS A 158 -3.02 0.26 2.10
N GLU A 159 -3.37 1.17 1.20
CA GLU A 159 -3.28 0.95 -0.25
C GLU A 159 -3.13 2.25 -1.03
N THR A 160 -2.50 2.13 -2.20
CA THR A 160 -2.44 3.18 -3.22
C THR A 160 -3.12 2.68 -4.49
N LEU A 161 -4.07 3.45 -5.01
CA LEU A 161 -4.65 3.18 -6.33
C LEU A 161 -3.68 3.68 -7.40
N ILE A 162 -3.45 2.84 -8.41
CA ILE A 162 -2.65 3.16 -9.58
C ILE A 162 -3.58 3.21 -10.78
N ILE A 163 -3.59 4.36 -11.45
CA ILE A 163 -4.46 4.59 -12.60
C ILE A 163 -3.59 4.94 -13.80
N PRO A 164 -3.54 4.08 -14.83
CA PRO A 164 -2.83 4.38 -16.07
C PRO A 164 -3.34 5.69 -16.68
N LYS A 165 -2.45 6.53 -17.19
CA LYS A 165 -2.84 7.79 -17.82
C LYS A 165 -3.68 7.60 -19.08
N ASP A 166 -3.52 6.47 -19.76
CA ASP A 166 -4.30 6.07 -20.93
C ASP A 166 -5.67 5.45 -20.61
N ALA A 167 -5.99 5.27 -19.33
CA ALA A 167 -7.31 4.81 -18.89
C ALA A 167 -8.46 5.78 -19.22
N GLY A 168 -8.14 7.00 -19.68
CA GLY A 168 -9.11 7.97 -20.15
C GLY A 168 -9.89 8.69 -19.05
N MET A 169 -9.43 8.61 -17.79
CA MET A 169 -10.02 9.33 -16.68
C MET A 169 -9.56 10.81 -16.66
N GLU A 170 -10.51 11.72 -16.47
CA GLU A 170 -10.22 13.15 -16.32
C GLU A 170 -9.66 13.43 -14.91
N PHE A 171 -8.73 14.41 -14.81
CA PHE A 171 -8.12 14.78 -13.52
C PHE A 171 -9.16 15.11 -12.43
N LYS A 172 -10.29 15.74 -12.81
CA LYS A 172 -11.39 16.04 -11.87
C LYS A 172 -12.10 14.81 -11.33
N GLU A 173 -12.13 13.73 -12.08
CA GLU A 173 -12.69 12.45 -11.61
C GLU A 173 -11.75 11.84 -10.59
N LEU A 174 -10.43 11.93 -10.82
CA LEU A 174 -9.41 11.47 -9.89
C LEU A 174 -9.43 12.22 -8.56
N GLU A 175 -9.62 13.56 -8.58
CA GLU A 175 -9.76 14.37 -7.37
C GLU A 175 -10.97 14.00 -6.50
N GLN A 176 -11.99 13.40 -7.06
CA GLN A 176 -13.19 12.97 -6.33
C GLN A 176 -13.06 11.57 -5.71
N MET A 177 -11.98 10.85 -6.04
CA MET A 177 -11.74 9.49 -5.56
C MET A 177 -10.90 9.44 -4.27
N VAL A 178 -10.35 10.59 -3.85
CA VAL A 178 -9.44 10.71 -2.69
C VAL A 178 -10.07 11.53 -1.57
#